data_44a98006e352b03fd8a891f29224db67
#
_entry.id   44a98006e352b03fd8a891f29224db67
#
_cell.length_a   1.000
_cell.length_b   1.000
_cell.length_c   1.000
_cell.angle_alpha   90.00
_cell.angle_beta   90.00
_cell.angle_gamma   90.00
#
_symmetry.space_group_name_H-M   'P 1'
#
loop_
_entity.id
_entity.type
_entity.pdbx_description
1 polymer ?
#
loop_
_entity_poly.entity_id
_entity_poly.type
_entity_poly.pdbx_seq_one_letter_code
_entity_poly.pdbx_strand_id
1 'polypeptide(L)'
;MKQLLLSISIICSINCFAQAPNPDLFQTWYLQSVVVSDGSEPTYIVSDIEPTITPSLTIMEDLTFSGIGACNTFNGAFNVPFSDILETDLFSFSTNDCGVEIHNDFESAYFNFIELLAGYSITLEDSGMVLNIGTPIFGAAVFKNHPLSIAEFDLDQIEIYPNPTNSIIHLKSQNNPIIKIEIFNSLGQPIKRISNNFDTINTADLPNGLYIIKLETEFGMVNKKFIKE
;
A
#
# COMPACT_ATOMS: atom_id res chain seq x y z
N MET A 1 -30.54 -1.10 -72.36
CA MET A 1 -29.44 -0.74 -71.50
C MET A 1 -29.91 -0.89 -70.05
N LYS A 2 -29.51 -1.97 -69.39
CA LYS A 2 -29.80 -2.21 -67.95
C LYS A 2 -28.66 -1.62 -67.13
N GLN A 3 -28.92 -0.58 -66.34
CA GLN A 3 -27.97 -0.05 -65.38
C GLN A 3 -27.96 -0.98 -64.14
N LEU A 4 -26.79 -1.54 -63.83
CA LEU A 4 -26.55 -2.32 -62.65
C LEU A 4 -26.15 -1.35 -61.54
N LEU A 5 -27.01 -1.13 -60.54
CA LEU A 5 -26.70 -0.39 -59.34
C LEU A 5 -25.93 -1.29 -58.37
N LEU A 6 -24.63 -1.02 -58.24
CA LEU A 6 -23.76 -1.67 -57.28
C LEU A 6 -23.89 -0.97 -55.92
N SER A 7 -24.64 -1.56 -55.00
CA SER A 7 -24.71 -1.06 -53.61
C SER A 7 -23.49 -1.53 -52.85
N ILE A 8 -22.56 -0.61 -52.58
CA ILE A 8 -21.42 -0.82 -51.70
C ILE A 8 -21.91 -0.73 -50.24
N SER A 9 -22.04 -1.88 -49.59
CA SER A 9 -22.33 -1.94 -48.16
C SER A 9 -21.02 -1.73 -47.39
N ILE A 10 -20.84 -0.51 -46.81
CA ILE A 10 -19.74 -0.22 -45.92
C ILE A 10 -20.05 -0.90 -44.57
N ILE A 11 -19.43 -2.02 -44.31
CA ILE A 11 -19.45 -2.66 -43.01
C ILE A 11 -18.50 -1.85 -42.12
N CYS A 12 -19.05 -0.95 -41.32
CA CYS A 12 -18.33 -0.25 -40.28
C CYS A 12 -18.13 -1.27 -39.12
N SER A 13 -16.98 -1.94 -39.11
CA SER A 13 -16.56 -2.75 -37.94
C SER A 13 -16.26 -1.77 -36.81
N ILE A 14 -17.21 -1.61 -35.90
CA ILE A 14 -16.99 -0.96 -34.62
C ILE A 14 -16.09 -1.91 -33.82
N ASN A 15 -14.78 -1.63 -33.82
CA ASN A 15 -13.88 -2.24 -32.86
C ASN A 15 -14.26 -1.67 -31.50
N CYS A 16 -15.08 -2.39 -30.75
CA CYS A 16 -15.28 -2.16 -29.34
C CYS A 16 -13.98 -2.60 -28.64
N PHE A 17 -13.05 -1.67 -28.46
CA PHE A 17 -11.91 -1.90 -27.57
C PHE A 17 -12.48 -1.91 -26.16
N ALA A 18 -12.67 -3.09 -25.58
CA ALA A 18 -12.77 -3.21 -24.14
C ALA A 18 -11.47 -2.60 -23.58
N GLN A 19 -11.59 -1.53 -22.82
CA GLN A 19 -10.44 -0.88 -22.23
C GLN A 19 -9.91 -1.79 -21.13
N ALA A 20 -8.66 -2.25 -21.29
CA ALA A 20 -8.03 -3.12 -20.31
C ALA A 20 -7.90 -2.39 -18.96
N PRO A 21 -8.06 -3.09 -17.83
CA PRO A 21 -7.83 -2.51 -16.53
C PRO A 21 -6.38 -2.04 -16.38
N ASN A 22 -6.14 -1.13 -15.43
CA ASN A 22 -4.79 -0.65 -15.13
C ASN A 22 -3.90 -1.84 -14.71
N PRO A 23 -2.75 -2.09 -15.37
CA PRO A 23 -1.85 -3.19 -15.02
C PRO A 23 -1.30 -3.11 -13.59
N ASP A 24 -1.19 -1.92 -13.01
CA ASP A 24 -0.76 -1.72 -11.63
C ASP A 24 -1.75 -2.30 -10.60
N LEU A 25 -2.97 -2.66 -11.05
CA LEU A 25 -3.97 -3.31 -10.22
C LEU A 25 -3.54 -4.74 -9.80
N PHE A 26 -2.76 -5.44 -10.64
CA PHE A 26 -2.43 -6.85 -10.51
C PHE A 26 -1.28 -7.11 -9.55
N GLN A 27 -1.56 -7.03 -8.26
CA GLN A 27 -0.62 -7.27 -7.17
C GLN A 27 -1.37 -7.55 -5.86
N THR A 28 -0.62 -7.71 -4.78
CA THR A 28 -1.19 -7.78 -3.43
C THR A 28 -1.33 -6.38 -2.85
N TRP A 29 -2.53 -6.09 -2.39
CA TRP A 29 -2.93 -4.87 -1.74
C TRP A 29 -3.25 -5.13 -0.27
N TYR A 30 -2.73 -4.32 0.63
CA TYR A 30 -2.92 -4.41 2.08
C TYR A 30 -3.87 -3.32 2.53
N LEU A 31 -5.00 -3.74 3.13
CA LEU A 31 -6.03 -2.80 3.57
C LEU A 31 -5.50 -1.90 4.70
N GLN A 32 -5.77 -0.62 4.57
CA GLN A 32 -5.46 0.40 5.57
C GLN A 32 -6.71 0.81 6.34
N SER A 33 -7.80 1.02 5.62
CA SER A 33 -9.09 1.38 6.21
C SER A 33 -10.25 0.97 5.31
N VAL A 34 -11.41 0.72 5.91
CA VAL A 34 -12.68 0.47 5.21
C VAL A 34 -13.85 1.14 5.89
N VAL A 35 -14.72 1.74 5.08
CA VAL A 35 -16.03 2.30 5.45
C VAL A 35 -17.07 1.65 4.55
N VAL A 36 -18.08 1.01 5.10
CA VAL A 36 -19.03 0.18 4.32
C VAL A 36 -20.24 0.97 3.85
N SER A 37 -20.66 2.03 4.53
CA SER A 37 -21.89 2.75 4.23
C SER A 37 -21.82 4.26 4.45
N ASP A 38 -22.94 4.93 4.39
CA ASP A 38 -23.21 6.37 4.39
C ASP A 38 -22.70 7.19 5.59
N GLY A 39 -21.72 6.66 6.33
CA GLY A 39 -21.16 7.32 7.51
C GLY A 39 -21.92 7.04 8.81
N SER A 40 -22.96 6.20 8.78
CA SER A 40 -23.63 5.67 9.99
C SER A 40 -22.95 4.43 10.53
N GLU A 41 -22.17 3.74 9.72
CA GLU A 41 -21.37 2.57 10.08
C GLU A 41 -19.98 2.97 10.55
N PRO A 42 -19.35 2.17 11.41
CA PRO A 42 -18.00 2.47 11.88
C PRO A 42 -17.00 2.44 10.73
N THR A 43 -16.05 3.37 10.78
CA THR A 43 -14.83 3.28 9.96
C THR A 43 -13.86 2.36 10.68
N TYR A 44 -13.41 1.31 9.99
CA TYR A 44 -12.35 0.46 10.51
C TYR A 44 -11.01 0.95 9.97
N ILE A 45 -10.14 1.41 10.87
CA ILE A 45 -8.74 1.71 10.60
C ILE A 45 -7.95 0.51 11.09
N VAL A 46 -7.25 -0.17 10.18
CA VAL A 46 -6.62 -1.48 10.47
C VAL A 46 -5.56 -1.37 11.57
N SER A 47 -4.82 -0.24 11.64
CA SER A 47 -3.84 0.00 12.70
C SER A 47 -4.44 0.09 14.11
N ASP A 48 -5.74 0.36 14.22
CA ASP A 48 -6.42 0.56 15.51
C ASP A 48 -7.09 -0.72 16.01
N ILE A 49 -7.03 -1.81 15.21
CA ILE A 49 -7.63 -3.09 15.54
C ILE A 49 -6.66 -3.94 16.35
N GLU A 50 -7.09 -4.33 17.54
CA GLU A 50 -6.30 -5.19 18.43
C GLU A 50 -7.10 -6.48 18.80
N PRO A 51 -6.46 -7.65 18.79
CA PRO A 51 -5.08 -7.97 18.34
C PRO A 51 -4.84 -7.62 16.87
N THR A 52 -3.59 -7.29 16.55
CA THR A 52 -3.18 -6.82 15.21
C THR A 52 -3.55 -7.81 14.10
N ILE A 53 -4.11 -7.29 13.02
CA ILE A 53 -4.46 -8.04 11.81
C ILE A 53 -3.74 -7.48 10.58
N THR A 54 -3.67 -8.28 9.51
CA THR A 54 -3.02 -7.85 8.25
C THR A 54 -3.91 -8.23 7.06
N PRO A 55 -5.07 -7.60 6.91
CA PRO A 55 -6.00 -7.93 5.84
C PRO A 55 -5.42 -7.53 4.47
N SER A 56 -5.65 -8.41 3.48
CA SER A 56 -5.10 -8.21 2.14
C SER A 56 -6.06 -8.65 1.04
N LEU A 57 -5.84 -8.12 -0.16
CA LEU A 57 -6.52 -8.45 -1.41
C LEU A 57 -5.47 -8.62 -2.51
N THR A 58 -5.31 -9.81 -3.06
CA THR A 58 -4.45 -10.08 -4.21
C THR A 58 -5.30 -10.19 -5.45
N ILE A 59 -5.03 -9.37 -6.46
CA ILE A 59 -5.73 -9.37 -7.76
C ILE A 59 -4.76 -9.89 -8.82
N MET A 60 -5.21 -10.87 -9.61
CA MET A 60 -4.43 -11.51 -10.65
C MET A 60 -4.78 -10.94 -12.04
N GLU A 61 -3.92 -11.15 -13.03
CA GLU A 61 -4.11 -10.65 -14.41
C GLU A 61 -5.38 -11.19 -15.09
N ASP A 62 -5.86 -12.36 -14.66
CA ASP A 62 -7.11 -12.96 -15.13
C ASP A 62 -8.35 -12.45 -14.39
N LEU A 63 -8.19 -11.40 -13.56
CA LEU A 63 -9.20 -10.79 -12.72
C LEU A 63 -9.73 -11.68 -11.59
N THR A 64 -9.16 -12.86 -11.38
CA THR A 64 -9.42 -13.60 -10.14
C THR A 64 -8.76 -12.88 -8.97
N PHE A 65 -9.35 -13.00 -7.80
CA PHE A 65 -8.79 -12.45 -6.59
C PHE A 65 -8.87 -13.41 -5.41
N SER A 66 -7.98 -13.20 -4.47
CA SER A 66 -7.97 -13.88 -3.17
C SER A 66 -7.50 -12.92 -2.09
N GLY A 67 -7.86 -13.21 -0.85
CA GLY A 67 -7.44 -12.37 0.25
C GLY A 67 -7.69 -13.00 1.61
N ILE A 68 -7.32 -12.24 2.63
CA ILE A 68 -7.53 -12.58 4.04
C ILE A 68 -8.15 -11.40 4.75
N GLY A 69 -9.10 -11.67 5.65
CA GLY A 69 -9.65 -10.70 6.60
C GLY A 69 -8.84 -10.65 7.88
N ALA A 70 -9.48 -10.77 9.02
CA ALA A 70 -8.79 -10.91 10.31
C ALA A 70 -8.35 -12.37 10.55
N CYS A 71 -9.21 -13.34 10.29
CA CYS A 71 -8.92 -14.77 10.44
C CYS A 71 -9.45 -15.63 9.30
N ASN A 72 -10.37 -15.12 8.50
CA ASN A 72 -10.98 -15.81 7.39
C ASN A 72 -10.36 -15.41 6.06
N THR A 73 -10.39 -16.34 5.09
CA THR A 73 -9.93 -16.11 3.73
C THR A 73 -11.13 -15.95 2.80
N PHE A 74 -10.92 -15.25 1.70
CA PHE A 74 -11.89 -15.10 0.63
C PHE A 74 -11.25 -15.25 -0.74
N ASN A 75 -12.06 -15.53 -1.74
CA ASN A 75 -11.65 -15.55 -3.14
C ASN A 75 -12.86 -15.24 -4.04
N GLY A 76 -12.55 -14.88 -5.28
CA GLY A 76 -13.57 -14.54 -6.24
C GLY A 76 -13.01 -14.14 -7.60
N ALA A 77 -13.85 -13.46 -8.36
CA ALA A 77 -13.47 -12.87 -9.65
C ALA A 77 -14.15 -11.52 -9.82
N PHE A 78 -13.45 -10.59 -10.48
CA PHE A 78 -13.99 -9.32 -10.89
C PHE A 78 -14.36 -9.32 -12.37
N ASN A 79 -15.46 -8.63 -12.70
CA ASN A 79 -15.68 -8.08 -14.01
C ASN A 79 -15.21 -6.63 -14.06
N VAL A 80 -14.74 -6.18 -15.23
CA VAL A 80 -14.34 -4.80 -15.47
C VAL A 80 -15.21 -4.22 -16.57
N PRO A 81 -16.43 -3.76 -16.23
CA PRO A 81 -17.33 -3.19 -17.22
C PRO A 81 -16.80 -1.89 -17.82
N PHE A 82 -15.97 -1.16 -17.06
CA PHE A 82 -15.25 0.04 -17.48
C PHE A 82 -13.84 0.00 -16.87
N SER A 83 -12.89 0.75 -17.46
CA SER A 83 -11.47 0.70 -17.09
C SER A 83 -11.15 0.99 -15.63
N ASP A 84 -12.05 1.66 -14.94
CA ASP A 84 -11.91 2.14 -13.56
C ASP A 84 -12.99 1.59 -12.60
N ILE A 85 -13.72 0.57 -13.05
CA ILE A 85 -14.76 -0.09 -12.23
C ILE A 85 -14.47 -1.57 -12.10
N LEU A 86 -14.45 -2.04 -10.85
CA LEU A 86 -14.42 -3.45 -10.47
C LEU A 86 -15.82 -3.85 -10.00
N GLU A 87 -16.39 -4.85 -10.64
CA GLU A 87 -17.65 -5.47 -10.26
C GLU A 87 -17.39 -6.90 -9.80
N THR A 88 -17.78 -7.23 -8.59
CA THR A 88 -17.61 -8.57 -8.07
C THR A 88 -18.63 -9.51 -8.73
N ASP A 89 -18.13 -10.50 -9.49
CA ASP A 89 -18.95 -11.49 -10.19
C ASP A 89 -19.12 -12.76 -9.35
N LEU A 90 -18.01 -13.25 -8.78
CA LEU A 90 -17.97 -14.41 -7.90
C LEU A 90 -17.31 -14.02 -6.59
N PHE A 91 -17.90 -14.46 -5.47
CA PHE A 91 -17.34 -14.24 -4.14
C PHE A 91 -17.64 -15.41 -3.23
N SER A 92 -16.64 -15.90 -2.54
CA SER A 92 -16.80 -16.91 -1.50
C SER A 92 -15.77 -16.70 -0.41
N PHE A 93 -16.14 -16.99 0.84
CA PHE A 93 -15.28 -16.80 2.00
C PHE A 93 -15.54 -17.88 3.06
N SER A 94 -14.54 -18.11 3.93
CA SER A 94 -14.70 -18.93 5.12
C SER A 94 -15.38 -18.14 6.22
N THR A 95 -16.05 -18.85 7.15
CA THR A 95 -16.89 -18.24 8.19
C THR A 95 -16.53 -18.77 9.58
N ASN A 96 -15.23 -18.83 9.89
CA ASN A 96 -14.79 -19.20 11.23
C ASN A 96 -14.99 -18.02 12.18
N ASP A 97 -15.33 -18.31 13.44
CA ASP A 97 -15.28 -17.32 14.50
C ASP A 97 -13.82 -16.96 14.81
N CYS A 98 -13.48 -15.68 14.71
CA CYS A 98 -12.11 -15.18 14.97
C CYS A 98 -11.79 -15.15 16.48
N GLY A 99 -12.76 -15.45 17.36
CA GLY A 99 -12.57 -15.47 18.80
C GLY A 99 -12.47 -14.07 19.45
N VAL A 100 -12.56 -13.01 18.64
CA VAL A 100 -12.51 -11.60 19.07
C VAL A 100 -13.60 -10.84 18.32
N GLU A 101 -14.50 -10.18 19.04
CA GLU A 101 -15.69 -9.49 18.50
C GLU A 101 -15.30 -8.47 17.42
N ILE A 102 -14.32 -7.62 17.70
CA ILE A 102 -13.87 -6.59 16.74
C ILE A 102 -13.35 -7.19 15.42
N HIS A 103 -12.77 -8.40 15.46
CA HIS A 103 -12.30 -9.09 14.24
C HIS A 103 -13.48 -9.59 13.41
N ASN A 104 -14.52 -10.14 14.06
CA ASN A 104 -15.73 -10.62 13.39
C ASN A 104 -16.50 -9.46 12.76
N ASP A 105 -16.63 -8.35 13.47
CA ASP A 105 -17.30 -7.13 12.98
C ASP A 105 -16.55 -6.52 11.80
N PHE A 106 -15.22 -6.41 11.93
CA PHE A 106 -14.36 -5.94 10.84
C PHE A 106 -14.48 -6.83 9.59
N GLU A 107 -14.42 -8.17 9.74
CA GLU A 107 -14.54 -9.08 8.59
C GLU A 107 -15.89 -8.96 7.90
N SER A 108 -16.97 -8.86 8.69
CA SER A 108 -18.31 -8.65 8.14
C SER A 108 -18.38 -7.39 7.29
N ALA A 109 -17.82 -6.29 7.79
CA ALA A 109 -17.74 -5.02 7.07
C ALA A 109 -16.88 -5.12 5.81
N TYR A 110 -15.69 -5.70 5.93
CA TYR A 110 -14.74 -5.82 4.83
C TYR A 110 -15.26 -6.73 3.71
N PHE A 111 -15.84 -7.88 4.04
CA PHE A 111 -16.36 -8.81 3.05
C PHE A 111 -17.60 -8.26 2.35
N ASN A 112 -18.51 -7.60 3.09
CA ASN A 112 -19.62 -6.87 2.49
C ASN A 112 -19.16 -5.78 1.53
N PHE A 113 -18.03 -5.10 1.83
CA PHE A 113 -17.45 -4.11 0.93
C PHE A 113 -16.96 -4.75 -0.39
N ILE A 114 -16.30 -5.93 -0.32
CA ILE A 114 -15.78 -6.63 -1.50
C ILE A 114 -16.91 -7.11 -2.43
N GLU A 115 -18.10 -7.40 -1.91
CA GLU A 115 -19.26 -7.80 -2.73
C GLU A 115 -19.86 -6.64 -3.55
N LEU A 116 -19.51 -5.40 -3.28
CA LEU A 116 -20.13 -4.23 -3.91
C LEU A 116 -19.44 -3.85 -5.22
N LEU A 117 -20.25 -3.25 -6.14
CA LEU A 117 -19.73 -2.57 -7.31
C LEU A 117 -18.93 -1.33 -6.90
N ALA A 118 -17.71 -1.19 -7.38
CA ALA A 118 -16.81 -0.15 -6.92
C ALA A 118 -15.99 0.49 -8.04
N GLY A 119 -15.91 1.83 -8.04
CA GLY A 119 -14.90 2.57 -8.79
C GLY A 119 -13.55 2.51 -8.07
N TYR A 120 -12.45 2.46 -8.83
CA TYR A 120 -11.12 2.47 -8.24
C TYR A 120 -10.21 3.50 -8.87
N SER A 121 -9.21 3.93 -8.11
CA SER A 121 -8.08 4.73 -8.59
C SER A 121 -6.78 4.27 -7.94
N ILE A 122 -5.69 4.33 -8.69
CA ILE A 122 -4.35 4.04 -8.19
C ILE A 122 -3.53 5.32 -8.26
N THR A 123 -2.90 5.69 -7.15
CA THR A 123 -2.01 6.85 -7.04
C THR A 123 -0.65 6.41 -6.54
N LEU A 124 0.40 7.08 -7.00
CA LEU A 124 1.76 6.88 -6.50
C LEU A 124 2.05 7.92 -5.43
N GLU A 125 2.42 7.46 -4.26
CA GLU A 125 2.87 8.27 -3.12
C GLU A 125 4.34 7.99 -2.81
N ASP A 126 4.95 8.77 -1.92
CA ASP A 126 6.36 8.58 -1.52
C ASP A 126 6.62 7.20 -0.90
N SER A 127 5.61 6.60 -0.26
CA SER A 127 5.68 5.28 0.38
C SER A 127 5.32 4.12 -0.53
N GLY A 128 4.88 4.36 -1.77
CA GLY A 128 4.46 3.31 -2.71
C GLY A 128 3.12 3.61 -3.37
N MET A 129 2.48 2.60 -3.95
CA MET A 129 1.18 2.76 -4.60
C MET A 129 0.03 2.64 -3.60
N VAL A 130 -0.97 3.50 -3.78
CA VAL A 130 -2.21 3.52 -3.02
C VAL A 130 -3.36 3.21 -3.97
N LEU A 131 -4.13 2.18 -3.65
CA LEU A 131 -5.38 1.83 -4.31
C LEU A 131 -6.55 2.33 -3.45
N ASN A 132 -7.33 3.24 -4.02
CA ASN A 132 -8.59 3.69 -3.44
C ASN A 132 -9.74 3.03 -4.18
N ILE A 133 -10.65 2.41 -3.45
CA ILE A 133 -11.87 1.81 -3.98
C ILE A 133 -13.06 2.49 -3.32
N GLY A 134 -14.02 2.96 -4.11
CA GLY A 134 -15.20 3.65 -3.59
C GLY A 134 -16.48 3.06 -4.15
N THR A 135 -17.46 2.76 -3.30
CA THR A 135 -18.79 2.30 -3.72
C THR A 135 -19.70 3.48 -4.05
N PRO A 136 -20.77 3.28 -4.86
CA PRO A 136 -21.72 4.34 -5.19
C PRO A 136 -22.46 4.92 -3.98
N ILE A 137 -22.49 4.21 -2.85
CA ILE A 137 -23.24 4.57 -1.64
C ILE A 137 -22.28 4.86 -0.48
N PHE A 138 -21.30 5.75 -0.71
CA PHE A 138 -20.37 6.28 0.29
C PHE A 138 -19.43 5.25 0.99
N GLY A 139 -19.40 3.98 0.56
CA GLY A 139 -18.38 3.05 1.01
C GLY A 139 -17.03 3.41 0.39
N ALA A 140 -15.96 3.25 1.15
CA ALA A 140 -14.61 3.49 0.67
C ALA A 140 -13.62 2.54 1.36
N ALA A 141 -12.63 2.08 0.60
CA ALA A 141 -11.49 1.35 1.16
C ALA A 141 -10.19 1.91 0.59
N VAL A 142 -9.20 1.99 1.44
CA VAL A 142 -7.85 2.43 1.10
C VAL A 142 -6.89 1.27 1.30
N PHE A 143 -6.12 0.96 0.28
CA PHE A 143 -5.11 -0.08 0.31
C PHE A 143 -3.75 0.48 -0.09
N LYS A 144 -2.69 -0.15 0.39
CA LYS A 144 -1.31 0.08 -0.06
C LYS A 144 -0.71 -1.19 -0.64
N ASN A 145 0.26 -1.06 -1.54
CA ASN A 145 0.99 -2.19 -2.11
C ASN A 145 2.06 -2.79 -1.19
N HIS A 146 2.08 -2.38 0.07
CA HIS A 146 2.90 -2.95 1.14
C HIS A 146 2.05 -3.07 2.41
N PRO A 147 2.32 -4.04 3.29
CA PRO A 147 1.57 -4.20 4.53
C PRO A 147 1.71 -2.96 5.41
N LEU A 148 0.70 -2.71 6.26
CA LEU A 148 0.86 -1.84 7.41
C LEU A 148 2.04 -2.38 8.22
N SER A 149 3.17 -1.77 8.05
CA SER A 149 4.29 -2.02 8.92
C SER A 149 3.98 -1.31 10.24
N ILE A 150 3.99 -2.04 11.36
CA ILE A 150 4.12 -1.42 12.69
C ILE A 150 5.30 -0.43 12.65
N ALA A 151 6.23 -0.63 11.72
CA ALA A 151 7.38 0.20 11.44
C ALA A 151 7.06 1.59 10.81
N GLU A 152 5.94 1.80 10.12
CA GLU A 152 5.65 3.16 9.62
C GLU A 152 5.29 4.13 10.75
N PHE A 153 4.71 3.64 11.85
CA PHE A 153 4.43 4.46 13.03
C PHE A 153 5.66 4.66 13.93
N ASP A 154 6.57 3.69 13.98
CA ASP A 154 7.77 3.74 14.83
C ASP A 154 9.01 4.27 14.11
N LEU A 155 9.05 4.25 12.78
CA LEU A 155 10.22 4.73 12.03
C LEU A 155 10.40 6.25 12.12
N ASP A 156 9.32 7.01 12.32
CA ASP A 156 9.42 8.46 12.61
C ASP A 156 9.97 8.78 13.99
N GLN A 157 10.00 7.81 14.92
CA GLN A 157 10.55 7.96 16.26
C GLN A 157 12.08 7.81 16.32
N ILE A 158 12.76 7.52 15.20
CA ILE A 158 14.23 7.58 15.19
C ILE A 158 14.66 9.04 15.04
N GLU A 159 15.13 9.60 16.13
CA GLU A 159 15.68 10.95 16.19
C GLU A 159 17.19 10.92 16.00
N ILE A 160 17.70 11.88 15.22
CA ILE A 160 19.14 12.12 15.06
C ILE A 160 19.48 13.52 15.54
N TYR A 161 20.45 13.64 16.46
CA TYR A 161 20.85 14.93 17.01
C TYR A 161 22.33 14.93 17.46
N PRO A 162 22.98 16.11 17.47
CA PRO A 162 22.52 17.36 16.89
C PRO A 162 22.53 17.31 15.35
N ASN A 163 21.67 18.12 14.74
CA ASN A 163 21.66 18.37 13.30
C ASN A 163 21.42 19.86 13.07
N PRO A 164 22.40 20.65 12.60
CA PRO A 164 23.76 20.25 12.15
C PRO A 164 24.67 19.66 13.23
N THR A 165 25.70 18.94 12.77
CA THR A 165 26.69 18.31 13.64
C THR A 165 28.14 18.66 13.25
N ASN A 166 29.02 18.76 14.28
CA ASN A 166 30.45 18.98 14.06
C ASN A 166 31.29 17.69 14.12
N SER A 167 30.89 16.70 14.92
CA SER A 167 31.72 15.51 15.11
C SER A 167 30.96 14.22 15.44
N ILE A 168 29.86 14.32 16.17
CA ILE A 168 29.12 13.15 16.66
C ILE A 168 27.64 13.38 16.47
N ILE A 169 26.93 12.37 15.95
CA ILE A 169 25.48 12.28 15.92
C ILE A 169 25.06 11.21 16.92
N HIS A 170 24.04 11.51 17.69
CA HIS A 170 23.33 10.55 18.52
C HIS A 170 22.08 10.09 17.79
N LEU A 171 21.80 8.80 17.90
CA LEU A 171 20.54 8.22 17.46
C LEU A 171 19.74 7.81 18.70
N LYS A 172 18.49 8.22 18.72
CA LYS A 172 17.52 7.76 19.70
C LYS A 172 16.44 6.99 18.96
N SER A 173 16.35 5.72 19.22
CA SER A 173 15.32 4.82 18.71
C SER A 173 14.54 4.28 19.90
N GLN A 174 13.23 4.58 19.95
CA GLN A 174 12.34 3.99 20.94
C GLN A 174 11.72 2.74 20.31
N ASN A 175 12.00 1.56 20.85
CA ASN A 175 11.42 0.28 20.42
C ASN A 175 11.83 -0.26 19.03
N ASN A 176 12.80 0.37 18.32
CA ASN A 176 13.24 -0.05 16.99
C ASN A 176 14.73 -0.43 17.01
N PRO A 177 15.10 -1.70 17.22
CA PRO A 177 16.50 -2.09 17.17
C PRO A 177 17.08 -1.87 15.76
N ILE A 178 18.13 -1.03 15.71
CA ILE A 178 18.86 -0.76 14.47
C ILE A 178 19.80 -1.94 14.21
N ILE A 179 19.75 -2.49 12.99
CA ILE A 179 20.56 -3.63 12.56
C ILE A 179 21.79 -3.16 11.81
N LYS A 180 21.65 -2.05 11.05
CA LYS A 180 22.70 -1.54 10.18
C LYS A 180 22.50 -0.06 9.89
N ILE A 181 23.62 0.66 9.73
CA ILE A 181 23.61 2.06 9.31
C ILE A 181 24.53 2.21 8.10
N GLU A 182 24.04 2.92 7.07
CA GLU A 182 24.84 3.33 5.93
C GLU A 182 24.71 4.86 5.74
N ILE A 183 25.83 5.53 5.52
CA ILE A 183 25.89 6.96 5.29
C ILE A 183 26.26 7.20 3.82
N PHE A 184 25.51 8.06 3.15
CA PHE A 184 25.71 8.45 1.76
C PHE A 184 25.96 9.94 1.68
N ASN A 185 26.78 10.36 0.71
CA ASN A 185 26.92 11.77 0.35
C ASN A 185 25.74 12.23 -0.52
N SER A 186 25.71 13.52 -0.86
CA SER A 186 24.67 14.13 -1.71
C SER A 186 24.58 13.56 -3.14
N LEU A 187 25.60 12.83 -3.58
CA LEU A 187 25.63 12.13 -4.89
C LEU A 187 25.13 10.68 -4.79
N GLY A 188 24.67 10.23 -3.59
CA GLY A 188 24.22 8.87 -3.37
C GLY A 188 25.35 7.83 -3.26
N GLN A 189 26.60 8.27 -3.10
CA GLN A 189 27.72 7.35 -2.91
C GLN A 189 27.83 6.93 -1.44
N PRO A 190 28.00 5.63 -1.13
CA PRO A 190 28.16 5.16 0.24
C PRO A 190 29.54 5.59 0.77
N ILE A 191 29.55 6.28 1.91
CA ILE A 191 30.75 6.83 2.56
C ILE A 191 31.14 6.00 3.77
N LYS A 192 30.16 5.55 4.56
CA LYS A 192 30.42 4.84 5.81
C LYS A 192 29.34 3.80 6.07
N ARG A 193 29.76 2.64 6.62
CA ARG A 193 28.86 1.57 7.04
C ARG A 193 29.18 1.21 8.47
N ILE A 194 28.14 1.07 9.30
CA ILE A 194 28.23 0.78 10.73
C ILE A 194 27.35 -0.44 11.01
N SER A 195 27.90 -1.43 11.68
CA SER A 195 27.23 -2.71 12.00
C SER A 195 27.17 -3.00 13.50
N ASN A 196 27.62 -2.08 14.34
CA ASN A 196 27.55 -2.17 15.81
C ASN A 196 27.62 -0.77 16.42
N ASN A 197 27.22 -0.63 17.70
CA ASN A 197 27.20 0.64 18.43
C ASN A 197 26.40 1.73 17.70
N PHE A 198 25.11 1.48 17.53
CA PHE A 198 24.23 2.34 16.74
C PHE A 198 23.81 3.63 17.44
N ASP A 199 24.03 3.78 18.75
CA ASP A 199 23.59 4.95 19.51
C ASP A 199 24.36 6.22 19.15
N THR A 200 25.57 6.08 18.62
CA THR A 200 26.45 7.20 18.30
C THR A 200 27.21 6.97 16.98
N ILE A 201 27.24 8.00 16.14
CA ILE A 201 27.98 8.00 14.88
C ILE A 201 29.04 9.08 14.92
N ASN A 202 30.29 8.67 14.78
CA ASN A 202 31.39 9.62 14.59
C ASN A 202 31.40 10.11 13.14
N THR A 203 31.27 11.43 12.97
CA THR A 203 31.26 12.13 11.69
C THR A 203 32.44 13.10 11.54
N ALA A 204 33.40 13.09 12.48
CA ALA A 204 34.53 14.02 12.47
C ALA A 204 35.44 13.88 11.22
N ASP A 205 35.47 12.68 10.63
CA ASP A 205 36.20 12.33 9.41
C ASP A 205 35.47 12.74 8.11
N LEU A 206 34.23 13.22 8.21
CA LEU A 206 33.44 13.60 7.02
C LEU A 206 33.68 15.09 6.68
N PRO A 207 33.83 15.43 5.40
CA PRO A 207 33.81 16.81 4.94
C PRO A 207 32.49 17.53 5.26
N ASN A 208 32.51 18.87 5.35
CA ASN A 208 31.30 19.64 5.52
C ASN A 208 30.35 19.43 4.34
N GLY A 209 29.07 19.24 4.61
CA GLY A 209 28.06 19.00 3.60
C GLY A 209 26.81 18.29 4.07
N LEU A 210 25.91 18.01 3.10
CA LEU A 210 24.67 17.27 3.32
C LEU A 210 24.92 15.76 3.14
N TYR A 211 24.41 14.99 4.09
CA TYR A 211 24.49 13.52 4.08
C TYR A 211 23.13 12.90 4.32
N ILE A 212 22.96 11.68 3.84
CA ILE A 212 21.81 10.83 4.08
C ILE A 212 22.26 9.62 4.91
N ILE A 213 21.59 9.39 6.03
CA ILE A 213 21.74 8.17 6.82
C ILE A 213 20.61 7.23 6.45
N LYS A 214 20.95 6.03 5.99
CA LYS A 214 20.03 4.92 5.79
C LYS A 214 20.16 3.97 6.99
N LEU A 215 19.07 3.80 7.71
CA LEU A 215 18.95 2.96 8.88
C LEU A 215 18.15 1.72 8.52
N GLU A 216 18.70 0.55 8.73
CA GLU A 216 18.02 -0.74 8.59
C GLU A 216 17.63 -1.23 9.99
N THR A 217 16.36 -1.53 10.19
CA THR A 217 15.80 -2.05 11.45
C THR A 217 15.13 -3.39 11.21
N GLU A 218 14.71 -4.10 12.24
CA GLU A 218 13.92 -5.34 12.10
C GLU A 218 12.58 -5.11 11.38
N PHE A 219 12.09 -3.86 11.39
CA PHE A 219 10.78 -3.50 10.86
C PHE A 219 10.82 -2.76 9.51
N GLY A 220 12.00 -2.44 8.99
CA GLY A 220 12.15 -1.77 7.70
C GLY A 220 13.31 -0.80 7.62
N MET A 221 13.32 0.07 6.60
CA MET A 221 14.39 1.02 6.32
C MET A 221 13.92 2.46 6.51
N VAL A 222 14.77 3.28 7.15
CA VAL A 222 14.54 4.71 7.38
C VAL A 222 15.65 5.52 6.76
N ASN A 223 15.30 6.62 6.11
CA ASN A 223 16.25 7.59 5.61
C ASN A 223 16.11 8.91 6.41
N LYS A 224 17.21 9.36 7.01
CA LYS A 224 17.27 10.67 7.68
C LYS A 224 18.37 11.52 7.04
N LYS A 225 18.23 12.84 7.08
CA LYS A 225 19.21 13.79 6.55
C LYS A 225 19.93 14.50 7.68
N PHE A 226 21.24 14.73 7.53
CA PHE A 226 21.99 15.58 8.44
C PHE A 226 22.97 16.49 7.70
N ILE A 227 23.33 17.58 8.34
CA ILE A 227 24.31 18.54 7.87
C ILE A 227 25.56 18.44 8.74
N LYS A 228 26.72 18.24 8.11
CA LYS A 228 28.02 18.30 8.74
C LYS A 228 28.62 19.70 8.56
N GLU A 229 29.00 20.30 9.67
CA GLU A 229 29.71 21.60 9.76
C GLU A 229 31.16 21.44 10.26
#